data_2365a924c5d5074c410f2be9394f269c
#
_entry.id   2365a924c5d5074c410f2be9394f269c
#
_cell.length_a   1.000
_cell.length_b   1.000
_cell.length_c   1.000
_cell.angle_alpha   90.00
_cell.angle_beta   90.00
_cell.angle_gamma   90.00
#
_symmetry.space_group_name_H-M   'P 1'
#
loop_
_entity.id
_entity.type
_entity.pdbx_description
1 polymer ?
#
loop_
_entity_poly.entity_id
_entity_poly.type
_entity_poly.pdbx_seq_one_letter_code
_entity_poly.pdbx_strand_id
1 'polypeptide(L)'
;VRDGLPMAEFHTTQELLGLNEERLAGLLGMSRATLHRRKKTGHLDRAESDRLVRYARLVSRASAALGGMEGARSWLVAPAVAFHGECPLDYADTEIGAREVEALLGRLEHGVFS
;
A
#
# COMPACT_ATOMS: atom_id res chain seq x y z
N VAL A 1 7.42 -2.90 18.84
CA VAL A 1 8.75 -2.50 19.14
C VAL A 1 8.99 -1.04 18.79
N ARG A 2 9.82 -0.38 19.56
CA ARG A 2 10.02 1.06 19.43
C ARG A 2 10.65 1.46 18.10
N ASP A 3 11.46 0.59 17.53
CA ASP A 3 12.26 0.94 16.38
C ASP A 3 11.56 0.70 15.05
N GLY A 4 10.32 0.29 15.10
CA GLY A 4 9.57 0.03 13.88
C GLY A 4 9.89 -1.33 13.27
N LEU A 5 9.35 -1.56 12.08
CA LEU A 5 9.45 -2.85 11.42
C LEU A 5 10.81 -3.05 10.76
N PRO A 6 11.29 -4.30 10.70
CA PRO A 6 12.52 -4.61 9.95
C PRO A 6 12.34 -4.32 8.45
N MET A 7 13.45 -4.01 7.79
CA MET A 7 13.44 -3.77 6.35
C MET A 7 12.97 -5.00 5.55
N ALA A 8 13.06 -6.20 6.13
CA ALA A 8 12.51 -7.38 5.47
C ALA A 8 11.01 -7.23 5.19
N GLU A 9 10.28 -6.56 6.09
CA GLU A 9 8.84 -6.31 5.89
C GLU A 9 8.59 -5.34 4.74
N PHE A 10 9.47 -4.35 4.57
CA PHE A 10 9.41 -3.44 3.44
C PHE A 10 9.52 -4.23 2.12
N HIS A 11 10.51 -5.11 2.05
CA HIS A 11 10.73 -5.88 0.83
C HIS A 11 9.60 -6.87 0.54
N THR A 12 9.05 -7.48 1.58
CA THR A 12 7.90 -8.37 1.41
C THR A 12 6.70 -7.60 0.84
N THR A 13 6.41 -6.43 1.40
CA THR A 13 5.30 -5.61 0.92
C THR A 13 5.56 -5.10 -0.49
N GLN A 14 6.80 -4.74 -0.78
CA GLN A 14 7.20 -4.31 -2.11
C GLN A 14 6.87 -5.39 -3.15
N GLU A 15 7.23 -6.63 -2.86
CA GLU A 15 6.95 -7.75 -3.75
C GLU A 15 5.46 -8.00 -3.90
N LEU A 16 4.73 -7.93 -2.80
CA LEU A 16 3.28 -8.13 -2.83
C LEU A 16 2.60 -7.08 -3.72
N LEU A 17 3.04 -5.83 -3.63
CA LEU A 17 2.47 -4.75 -4.43
C LEU A 17 2.99 -4.73 -5.86
N GLY A 18 4.09 -5.40 -6.15
CA GLY A 18 4.70 -5.39 -7.47
C GLY A 18 5.34 -4.06 -7.81
N LEU A 19 5.84 -3.34 -6.82
CA LEU A 19 6.44 -2.02 -6.99
C LEU A 19 7.96 -2.09 -6.87
N ASN A 20 8.66 -1.10 -7.43
CA ASN A 20 10.09 -0.98 -7.15
C ASN A 20 10.28 -0.29 -5.80
N GLU A 21 11.51 -0.34 -5.29
CA GLU A 21 11.84 0.20 -3.97
C GLU A 21 11.52 1.68 -3.86
N GLU A 22 11.83 2.43 -4.90
CA GLU A 22 11.67 3.89 -4.84
C GLU A 22 10.19 4.27 -4.80
N ARG A 23 9.36 3.55 -5.53
CA ARG A 23 7.92 3.82 -5.53
C ARG A 23 7.33 3.56 -4.15
N LEU A 24 7.67 2.42 -3.55
CA LEU A 24 7.16 2.11 -2.20
C LEU A 24 7.72 3.09 -1.18
N ALA A 25 9.01 3.42 -1.28
CA ALA A 25 9.61 4.39 -0.37
C ALA A 25 8.88 5.72 -0.43
N GLY A 26 8.52 6.17 -1.64
CA GLY A 26 7.74 7.39 -1.82
C GLY A 26 6.40 7.33 -1.14
N LEU A 27 5.71 6.20 -1.23
CA LEU A 27 4.44 6.01 -0.55
C LEU A 27 4.57 6.09 0.96
N LEU A 28 5.73 5.70 1.50
CA LEU A 28 5.99 5.77 2.93
C LEU A 28 6.54 7.13 3.35
N GLY A 29 6.71 8.05 2.40
CA GLY A 29 7.24 9.38 2.70
C GLY A 29 8.75 9.44 2.82
N MET A 30 9.46 8.44 2.29
CA MET A 30 10.91 8.41 2.35
C MET A 30 11.53 8.97 1.09
N SER A 31 12.57 9.80 1.27
CA SER A 31 13.44 10.20 0.17
C SER A 31 14.37 9.03 -0.17
N ARG A 32 15.07 9.16 -1.31
CA ARG A 32 16.07 8.18 -1.70
C ARG A 32 17.16 8.04 -0.63
N ALA A 33 17.60 9.16 -0.07
CA ALA A 33 18.62 9.15 0.98
C ALA A 33 18.12 8.44 2.24
N THR A 34 16.88 8.68 2.61
CA THR A 34 16.31 8.01 3.78
C THR A 34 16.20 6.50 3.54
N LEU A 35 15.75 6.09 2.36
CA LEU A 35 15.68 4.68 2.03
C LEU A 35 17.06 4.02 2.16
N HIS A 36 18.09 4.67 1.62
CA HIS A 36 19.44 4.15 1.72
C HIS A 36 19.88 3.96 3.18
N ARG A 37 19.55 4.95 4.01
CA ARG A 37 19.88 4.89 5.43
C ARG A 37 19.14 3.77 6.15
N ARG A 38 17.85 3.57 5.85
CA ARG A 38 17.07 2.47 6.45
C ARG A 38 17.61 1.11 6.05
N LYS A 39 18.06 0.98 4.81
CA LYS A 39 18.65 -0.28 4.35
C LYS A 39 19.91 -0.60 5.14
N LYS A 40 20.68 0.40 5.54
CA LYS A 40 21.88 0.20 6.34
C LYS A 40 21.55 -0.14 7.79
N THR A 41 20.60 0.57 8.39
CA THR A 41 20.21 0.33 9.78
C THR A 41 19.36 -0.91 9.95
N GLY A 42 18.65 -1.31 8.90
CA GLY A 42 17.85 -2.51 8.92
C GLY A 42 16.42 -2.33 9.41
N HIS A 43 16.01 -1.12 9.75
CA HIS A 43 14.67 -0.85 10.33
C HIS A 43 14.06 0.41 9.76
N LEU A 44 12.73 0.38 9.61
CA LEU A 44 11.92 1.57 9.34
C LEU A 44 11.68 2.31 10.65
N ASP A 45 11.32 3.60 10.55
CA ASP A 45 10.85 4.30 11.74
C ASP A 45 9.37 3.98 11.96
N ARG A 46 8.82 4.57 13.04
CA ARG A 46 7.44 4.25 13.44
C ARG A 46 6.41 4.71 12.41
N ALA A 47 6.57 5.93 11.91
CA ALA A 47 5.62 6.47 10.94
C ALA A 47 5.67 5.69 9.62
N GLU A 48 6.86 5.34 9.18
CA GLU A 48 7.05 4.54 7.98
C GLU A 48 6.44 3.16 8.17
N SER A 49 6.61 2.58 9.35
CA SER A 49 6.05 1.26 9.67
C SER A 49 4.53 1.28 9.65
N ASP A 50 3.92 2.33 10.22
CA ASP A 50 2.47 2.46 10.24
C ASP A 50 1.92 2.54 8.83
N ARG A 51 2.60 3.28 7.96
CA ARG A 51 2.17 3.38 6.56
C ARG A 51 2.35 2.07 5.82
N LEU A 52 3.44 1.36 6.10
CA LEU A 52 3.68 0.06 5.47
C LEU A 52 2.56 -0.92 5.82
N VAL A 53 2.16 -0.96 7.09
CA VAL A 53 1.05 -1.82 7.53
C VAL A 53 -0.23 -1.45 6.79
N ARG A 54 -0.47 -0.16 6.59
CA ARG A 54 -1.64 0.29 5.84
C ARG A 54 -1.66 -0.27 4.42
N TYR A 55 -0.54 -0.20 3.72
CA TYR A 55 -0.47 -0.70 2.35
C TYR A 55 -0.52 -2.23 2.28
N ALA A 56 0.07 -2.91 3.27
CA ALA A 56 -0.02 -4.36 3.35
C ALA A 56 -1.47 -4.81 3.55
N ARG A 57 -2.20 -4.12 4.43
CA ARG A 57 -3.61 -4.39 4.65
C ARG A 57 -4.42 -4.13 3.38
N LEU A 58 -4.10 -3.04 2.68
CA LEU A 58 -4.81 -2.66 1.47
C LEU A 58 -4.66 -3.70 0.37
N VAL A 59 -3.44 -4.18 0.13
CA VAL A 59 -3.23 -5.18 -0.92
C VAL A 59 -3.89 -6.51 -0.56
N SER A 60 -3.92 -6.85 0.72
CA SER A 60 -4.60 -8.05 1.18
C SER A 60 -6.11 -7.96 0.94
N ARG A 61 -6.70 -6.80 1.27
CA ARG A 61 -8.13 -6.59 1.02
C ARG A 61 -8.45 -6.60 -0.48
N ALA A 62 -7.60 -5.96 -1.28
CA ALA A 62 -7.81 -5.93 -2.72
C ALA A 62 -7.72 -7.32 -3.32
N SER A 63 -6.77 -8.13 -2.84
CA SER A 63 -6.63 -9.52 -3.30
C SER A 63 -7.89 -10.33 -3.00
N ALA A 64 -8.43 -10.17 -1.81
CA ALA A 64 -9.66 -10.89 -1.42
C ALA A 64 -10.85 -10.44 -2.26
N ALA A 65 -10.97 -9.15 -2.53
CA ALA A 65 -12.11 -8.60 -3.26
C ALA A 65 -12.06 -8.91 -4.74
N LEU A 66 -10.86 -9.00 -5.31
CA LEU A 66 -10.68 -9.05 -6.77
C LEU A 66 -10.18 -10.41 -7.26
N GLY A 67 -10.15 -11.40 -6.38
CA GLY A 67 -9.86 -12.77 -6.79
C GLY A 67 -8.40 -13.10 -6.94
N GLY A 68 -7.51 -12.36 -6.30
CA GLY A 68 -6.09 -12.69 -6.28
C GLY A 68 -5.16 -11.49 -6.38
N MET A 69 -3.88 -11.77 -6.27
CA MET A 69 -2.86 -10.72 -6.24
C MET A 69 -2.70 -9.99 -7.57
N GLU A 70 -2.87 -10.70 -8.67
CA GLU A 70 -2.71 -10.07 -9.98
C GLU A 70 -3.77 -9.00 -10.21
N GLY A 71 -5.03 -9.34 -9.94
CA GLY A 71 -6.12 -8.36 -10.04
C GLY A 71 -5.94 -7.21 -9.08
N ALA A 72 -5.48 -7.51 -7.86
CA ALA A 72 -5.24 -6.49 -6.86
C ALA A 72 -4.18 -5.48 -7.32
N ARG A 73 -3.06 -5.97 -7.84
CA ARG A 73 -1.98 -5.10 -8.31
C ARG A 73 -2.44 -4.21 -9.44
N SER A 74 -3.12 -4.79 -10.42
CA SER A 74 -3.62 -4.02 -11.57
C SER A 74 -4.57 -2.93 -11.14
N TRP A 75 -5.50 -3.28 -10.24
CA TRP A 75 -6.51 -2.34 -9.79
C TRP A 75 -5.92 -1.20 -8.97
N LEU A 76 -4.97 -1.52 -8.09
CA LEU A 76 -4.38 -0.54 -7.18
C LEU A 76 -3.59 0.54 -7.91
N VAL A 77 -3.02 0.24 -9.07
CA VAL A 77 -2.22 1.21 -9.81
C VAL A 77 -2.96 1.85 -10.98
N ALA A 78 -4.20 1.47 -11.22
CA ALA A 78 -4.99 2.02 -12.32
C ALA A 78 -5.77 3.25 -11.85
N PRO A 79 -5.83 4.31 -12.66
CA PRO A 79 -6.66 5.48 -12.32
C PRO A 79 -8.11 5.07 -12.13
N ALA A 80 -8.76 5.67 -11.14
CA ALA A 80 -10.15 5.32 -10.81
C ALA A 80 -11.01 6.58 -10.76
N VAL A 81 -12.16 6.50 -11.42
CA VAL A 81 -13.12 7.60 -11.41
C VAL A 81 -13.57 7.92 -9.99
N ALA A 82 -13.76 6.88 -9.17
CA ALA A 82 -14.19 7.03 -7.78
C ALA A 82 -13.22 7.88 -6.95
N PHE A 83 -11.96 7.99 -7.38
CA PHE A 83 -10.93 8.72 -6.66
C PHE A 83 -10.38 9.88 -7.48
N HIS A 84 -11.25 10.50 -8.27
CA HIS A 84 -10.92 11.71 -9.03
C HIS A 84 -9.78 11.51 -10.04
N GLY A 85 -9.65 10.29 -10.55
CA GLY A 85 -8.61 9.95 -11.51
C GLY A 85 -7.29 9.50 -10.90
N GLU A 86 -7.17 9.54 -9.57
CA GLU A 86 -6.00 8.98 -8.92
C GLU A 86 -6.12 7.47 -8.83
N CYS A 87 -4.99 6.77 -8.81
CA CYS A 87 -5.06 5.35 -8.55
C CYS A 87 -5.34 5.12 -7.05
N PRO A 88 -5.96 3.99 -6.72
CA PRO A 88 -6.28 3.72 -5.30
C PRO A 88 -5.06 3.75 -4.40
N LEU A 89 -3.91 3.30 -4.90
CA LEU A 89 -2.69 3.27 -4.11
C LEU A 89 -2.27 4.68 -3.67
N ASP A 90 -2.33 5.64 -4.59
CA ASP A 90 -2.00 7.03 -4.26
C ASP A 90 -3.07 7.68 -3.39
N TYR A 91 -4.33 7.36 -3.66
CA TYR A 91 -5.44 7.92 -2.89
C TYR A 91 -5.40 7.46 -1.42
N ALA A 92 -4.78 6.32 -1.15
CA ALA A 92 -4.68 5.74 0.18
C ALA A 92 -3.50 6.31 0.99
N ASP A 93 -2.94 7.46 0.58
CA ASP A 93 -1.80 8.04 1.30
C ASP A 93 -2.19 8.65 2.64
N THR A 94 -3.49 8.81 2.90
CA THR A 94 -4.01 9.21 4.21
C THR A 94 -4.87 8.09 4.76
N GLU A 95 -5.11 8.12 6.08
CA GLU A 95 -5.98 7.11 6.69
C GLU A 95 -7.41 7.23 6.14
N ILE A 96 -7.88 8.45 5.93
CA ILE A 96 -9.22 8.66 5.38
C ILE A 96 -9.32 8.10 3.97
N GLY A 97 -8.32 8.40 3.12
CA GLY A 97 -8.30 7.86 1.77
C GLY A 97 -8.24 6.35 1.75
N ALA A 98 -7.43 5.76 2.63
CA ALA A 98 -7.34 4.30 2.72
C ALA A 98 -8.68 3.68 3.07
N ARG A 99 -9.42 4.30 3.99
CA ARG A 99 -10.73 3.79 4.36
C ARG A 99 -11.72 3.87 3.21
N GLU A 100 -11.65 4.91 2.40
CA GLU A 100 -12.51 5.02 1.23
C GLU A 100 -12.20 3.95 0.20
N VAL A 101 -10.91 3.66 0.00
CA VAL A 101 -10.50 2.58 -0.89
C VAL A 101 -11.01 1.24 -0.37
N GLU A 102 -10.85 0.99 0.93
CA GLU A 102 -11.33 -0.24 1.54
C GLU A 102 -12.84 -0.37 1.46
N ALA A 103 -13.56 0.74 1.60
CA ALA A 103 -15.02 0.73 1.49
C ALA A 103 -15.45 0.35 0.07
N LEU A 104 -14.76 0.87 -0.94
CA LEU A 104 -15.06 0.49 -2.33
C LEU A 104 -14.77 -0.98 -2.56
N LEU A 105 -13.65 -1.48 -2.06
CA LEU A 105 -13.32 -2.89 -2.16
C LEU A 105 -14.38 -3.77 -1.50
N GLY A 106 -14.89 -3.33 -0.36
CA GLY A 106 -15.97 -4.06 0.31
C GLY A 106 -17.22 -4.15 -0.54
N ARG A 107 -17.57 -3.06 -1.20
CA ARG A 107 -18.73 -3.07 -2.12
C ARG A 107 -18.51 -4.00 -3.30
N LEU A 108 -17.32 -3.99 -3.85
CA LEU A 108 -16.98 -4.88 -4.97
C LEU A 108 -17.04 -6.35 -4.55
N GLU A 109 -16.51 -6.62 -3.36
CA GLU A 109 -16.45 -7.98 -2.83
C GLU A 109 -17.84 -8.54 -2.57
N HIS A 110 -18.75 -7.72 -2.09
CA HIS A 110 -20.09 -8.16 -1.74
C HIS A 110 -21.10 -8.05 -2.88
N GLY A 111 -20.63 -7.70 -4.08
CA GLY A 111 -21.49 -7.71 -5.24
C GLY A 111 -22.62 -6.68 -5.20
N VAL A 112 -22.31 -5.48 -4.70
CA VAL A 112 -23.33 -4.43 -4.55
C VAL A 112 -23.94 -4.02 -5.88
N PHE A 113 -23.28 -4.35 -6.97
CA PHE A 113 -23.76 -3.99 -8.31
C PHE A 113 -24.72 -5.01 -8.91
N SER A 114 -24.91 -6.11 -8.25
CA SER A 114 -25.82 -7.16 -8.71
C SER A 114 -27.21 -6.98 -8.14
#